data_024e4d4d84bc4ecc4c591bb357fb32c8
#
_entry.id   024e4d4d84bc4ecc4c591bb357fb32c8
#
_cell.length_a   1.000
_cell.length_b   1.000
_cell.length_c   1.000
_cell.angle_alpha   90.00
_cell.angle_beta   90.00
_cell.angle_gamma   90.00
#
_symmetry.space_group_name_H-M   'P 1'
#
loop_
_entity.id
_entity.type
_entity.pdbx_description
1 polymer ?
#
loop_
_entity_poly.entity_id
_entity_poly.type
_entity_poly.pdbx_seq_one_letter_code
_entity_poly.pdbx_strand_id
1 'polypeptide(L)'
;CALVISIPLSFFGGIGGASACGILVKGSTYLEELARTGIVVFDKTGTLTQGTFKVTGVHPADGITDEQLVEAAALAESWSKHPISLSIKAAYGKEIDTSRVTDVEELGGPGVTAKVDGKPVAAGNARLMERLGLSAPAVSETGTVVHVAIDGRYAGCLLIACLLYTSDAADERSSV
;
A
#
# COMPACT_ATOMS: atom_id res chain seq x y z
N CYS A 1 -33.95 -23.37 36.49
CA CYS A 1 -34.01 -21.90 36.44
C CYS A 1 -32.60 -21.29 36.23
N ALA A 2 -31.54 -21.77 36.91
CA ALA A 2 -30.19 -21.19 36.77
C ALA A 2 -29.64 -21.27 35.35
N LEU A 3 -29.73 -22.42 34.68
CA LEU A 3 -29.26 -22.65 33.32
C LEU A 3 -29.95 -21.77 32.26
N VAL A 4 -31.24 -21.46 32.44
CA VAL A 4 -32.01 -20.64 31.50
C VAL A 4 -31.60 -19.18 31.52
N ILE A 5 -31.07 -18.71 32.65
CA ILE A 5 -30.64 -17.32 32.84
C ILE A 5 -29.13 -17.17 32.71
N SER A 6 -28.34 -18.08 33.29
CA SER A 6 -26.90 -17.93 33.34
C SER A 6 -26.23 -18.06 31.97
N ILE A 7 -26.67 -18.97 31.11
CA ILE A 7 -26.09 -19.17 29.79
C ILE A 7 -26.27 -17.91 28.89
N PRO A 8 -27.53 -17.42 28.70
CA PRO A 8 -27.73 -16.19 27.93
C PRO A 8 -26.96 -14.99 28.51
N LEU A 9 -26.94 -14.84 29.84
CA LEU A 9 -26.24 -13.74 30.48
C LEU A 9 -24.73 -13.77 30.20
N SER A 10 -24.13 -14.97 30.21
CA SER A 10 -22.71 -15.14 29.87
C SER A 10 -22.41 -14.72 28.43
N PHE A 11 -23.28 -15.09 27.46
CA PHE A 11 -23.12 -14.66 26.08
C PHE A 11 -23.32 -13.16 25.90
N PHE A 12 -24.32 -12.57 26.57
CA PHE A 12 -24.48 -11.11 26.55
C PHE A 12 -23.29 -10.38 27.13
N GLY A 13 -22.73 -10.89 28.25
CA GLY A 13 -21.51 -10.34 28.82
C GLY A 13 -20.30 -10.45 27.88
N GLY A 14 -20.15 -11.60 27.21
CA GLY A 14 -19.08 -11.83 26.23
C GLY A 14 -19.21 -10.93 25.00
N ILE A 15 -20.40 -10.81 24.43
CA ILE A 15 -20.67 -9.92 23.28
C ILE A 15 -20.47 -8.46 23.67
N GLY A 16 -20.96 -8.05 24.85
CA GLY A 16 -20.78 -6.69 25.35
C GLY A 16 -19.30 -6.34 25.57
N GLY A 17 -18.53 -7.27 26.17
CA GLY A 17 -17.07 -7.11 26.34
C GLY A 17 -16.33 -7.02 25.01
N ALA A 18 -16.67 -7.87 24.05
CA ALA A 18 -16.10 -7.80 22.70
C ALA A 18 -16.41 -6.46 22.03
N SER A 19 -17.66 -5.99 22.15
CA SER A 19 -18.09 -4.70 21.60
C SER A 19 -17.34 -3.52 22.21
N ALA A 20 -17.06 -3.55 23.51
CA ALA A 20 -16.27 -2.55 24.19
C ALA A 20 -14.81 -2.48 23.67
N CYS A 21 -14.30 -3.61 23.14
CA CYS A 21 -13.00 -3.69 22.46
C CYS A 21 -13.06 -3.40 20.96
N GLY A 22 -14.18 -2.91 20.42
CA GLY A 22 -14.36 -2.65 19.00
C GLY A 22 -14.59 -3.89 18.14
N ILE A 23 -14.85 -5.06 18.74
CA ILE A 23 -15.07 -6.34 18.06
C ILE A 23 -16.57 -6.58 17.90
N LEU A 24 -17.05 -6.64 16.65
CA LEU A 24 -18.44 -6.97 16.34
C LEU A 24 -18.65 -8.47 16.27
N VAL A 25 -19.38 -9.03 17.27
CA VAL A 25 -19.79 -10.43 17.28
C VAL A 25 -21.23 -10.54 16.82
N LYS A 26 -21.50 -11.29 15.75
CA LYS A 26 -22.84 -11.39 15.11
C LYS A 26 -23.80 -12.38 15.82
N GLY A 27 -23.40 -12.97 16.93
CA GLY A 27 -24.23 -13.87 17.72
C GLY A 27 -23.42 -14.82 18.62
N SER A 28 -24.10 -15.45 19.58
CA SER A 28 -23.49 -16.36 20.58
C SER A 28 -22.77 -17.56 19.96
N THR A 29 -23.32 -18.12 18.90
CA THR A 29 -22.75 -19.27 18.19
C THR A 29 -21.34 -18.98 17.69
N TYR A 30 -21.07 -17.74 17.25
CA TYR A 30 -19.74 -17.35 16.77
C TYR A 30 -18.70 -17.29 17.90
N LEU A 31 -19.12 -16.97 19.13
CA LEU A 31 -18.23 -17.04 20.30
C LEU A 31 -17.86 -18.50 20.65
N GLU A 32 -18.84 -19.41 20.55
CA GLU A 32 -18.57 -20.84 20.79
C GLU A 32 -17.63 -21.43 19.73
N GLU A 33 -17.87 -21.13 18.46
CA GLU A 33 -16.99 -21.59 17.37
C GLU A 33 -15.59 -21.00 17.50
N LEU A 34 -15.47 -19.73 17.86
CA LEU A 34 -14.17 -19.10 18.12
C LEU A 34 -13.41 -19.79 19.25
N ALA A 35 -14.12 -20.17 20.35
CA ALA A 35 -13.50 -20.88 21.48
C ALA A 35 -13.00 -22.29 21.12
N ARG A 36 -13.55 -22.90 20.04
CA ARG A 36 -13.14 -24.23 19.53
C ARG A 36 -12.13 -24.16 18.40
N THR A 37 -11.79 -22.95 17.93
CA THR A 37 -10.89 -22.74 16.79
C THR A 37 -9.48 -23.20 17.12
N GLY A 38 -8.98 -24.16 16.35
CA GLY A 38 -7.61 -24.67 16.48
C GLY A 38 -6.62 -23.99 15.55
N ILE A 39 -7.11 -23.45 14.42
CA ILE A 39 -6.28 -22.79 13.39
C ILE A 39 -6.99 -21.52 12.95
N VAL A 40 -6.24 -20.41 12.92
CA VAL A 40 -6.73 -19.11 12.42
C VAL A 40 -5.92 -18.72 11.21
N VAL A 41 -6.60 -18.42 10.12
CA VAL A 41 -5.99 -17.94 8.87
C VAL A 41 -6.37 -16.47 8.68
N PHE A 42 -5.37 -15.60 8.65
CA PHE A 42 -5.58 -14.18 8.41
C PHE A 42 -5.30 -13.84 6.95
N ASP A 43 -6.22 -13.11 6.32
CA ASP A 43 -5.88 -12.44 5.07
C ASP A 43 -4.90 -11.29 5.36
N LYS A 44 -3.97 -11.06 4.44
CA LYS A 44 -2.96 -10.01 4.59
C LYS A 44 -3.56 -8.64 4.32
N THR A 45 -4.18 -8.48 3.15
CA THR A 45 -4.55 -7.17 2.61
C THR A 45 -5.91 -6.70 3.12
N GLY A 46 -5.93 -5.56 3.84
CA GLY A 46 -7.16 -5.03 4.44
C GLY A 46 -7.56 -5.69 5.76
N THR A 47 -6.80 -6.71 6.23
CA THR A 47 -6.99 -7.37 7.53
C THR A 47 -5.79 -7.11 8.44
N LEU A 48 -4.60 -7.53 8.03
CA LEU A 48 -3.35 -7.26 8.75
C LEU A 48 -2.69 -5.94 8.31
N THR A 49 -3.07 -5.42 7.15
CA THR A 49 -2.57 -4.16 6.63
C THR A 49 -3.74 -3.20 6.41
N GLN A 50 -3.46 -1.90 6.50
CA GLN A 50 -4.47 -0.86 6.26
C GLN A 50 -4.92 -0.80 4.79
N GLY A 51 -4.33 -1.62 3.90
CA GLY A 51 -4.56 -1.53 2.47
C GLY A 51 -4.06 -0.22 1.84
N THR A 52 -3.43 0.64 2.64
CA THR A 52 -2.83 1.89 2.18
C THR A 52 -1.37 1.66 1.86
N PHE A 53 -1.00 2.07 0.66
CA PHE A 53 0.38 2.07 0.20
C PHE A 53 1.01 3.43 0.49
N LYS A 54 2.28 3.44 0.86
CA LYS A 54 3.04 4.67 1.09
C LYS A 54 4.43 4.54 0.47
N VAL A 55 4.91 5.62 -0.13
CA VAL A 55 6.32 5.71 -0.55
C VAL A 55 7.18 5.81 0.70
N THR A 56 8.04 4.82 0.90
CA THR A 56 8.91 4.69 2.08
C THR A 56 10.37 4.99 1.75
N GLY A 57 10.74 4.90 0.47
CA GLY A 57 12.09 5.23 0.01
C GLY A 57 12.07 5.86 -1.37
N VAL A 58 12.98 6.79 -1.59
CA VAL A 58 13.23 7.45 -2.88
C VAL A 58 14.72 7.30 -3.18
N HIS A 59 15.05 6.64 -4.27
CA HIS A 59 16.43 6.36 -4.65
C HIS A 59 16.70 6.92 -6.06
N PRO A 60 17.05 8.20 -6.18
CA PRO A 60 17.34 8.80 -7.46
C PRO A 60 18.69 8.30 -8.03
N ALA A 61 18.79 8.25 -9.34
CA ALA A 61 20.06 8.03 -10.03
C ALA A 61 20.90 9.33 -10.05
N ASP A 62 22.17 9.20 -10.42
CA ASP A 62 23.09 10.33 -10.48
C ASP A 62 22.54 11.49 -11.33
N GLY A 63 22.55 12.68 -10.75
CA GLY A 63 22.11 13.92 -11.41
C GLY A 63 20.60 14.20 -11.37
N ILE A 64 19.82 13.39 -10.64
CA ILE A 64 18.38 13.58 -10.42
C ILE A 64 18.13 13.81 -8.94
N THR A 65 17.25 14.75 -8.61
CA THR A 65 16.82 14.97 -7.23
C THR A 65 15.63 14.09 -6.86
N ASP A 66 15.44 13.85 -5.56
CA ASP A 66 14.27 13.13 -5.03
C ASP A 66 12.96 13.74 -5.54
N GLU A 67 12.86 15.07 -5.51
CA GLU A 67 11.68 15.79 -5.97
C GLU A 67 11.41 15.57 -7.45
N GLN A 68 12.43 15.61 -8.29
CA GLN A 68 12.31 15.39 -9.73
C GLN A 68 11.86 13.95 -10.05
N LEU A 69 12.38 12.97 -9.30
CA LEU A 69 12.02 11.58 -9.47
C LEU A 69 10.56 11.35 -9.11
N VAL A 70 10.13 11.87 -7.95
CA VAL A 70 8.73 11.74 -7.46
C VAL A 70 7.78 12.50 -8.39
N GLU A 71 8.13 13.70 -8.85
CA GLU A 71 7.34 14.48 -9.80
C GLU A 71 7.13 13.71 -11.11
N ALA A 72 8.20 13.22 -11.71
CA ALA A 72 8.13 12.48 -12.97
C ALA A 72 7.24 11.22 -12.85
N ALA A 73 7.40 10.47 -11.76
CA ALA A 73 6.57 9.31 -11.46
C ALA A 73 5.10 9.68 -11.25
N ALA A 74 4.81 10.74 -10.48
CA ALA A 74 3.46 11.19 -10.20
C ALA A 74 2.73 11.69 -11.46
N LEU A 75 3.44 12.40 -12.34
CA LEU A 75 2.90 12.85 -13.62
C LEU A 75 2.65 11.68 -14.57
N ALA A 76 3.57 10.73 -14.69
CA ALA A 76 3.37 9.54 -15.54
C ALA A 76 2.16 8.71 -15.06
N GLU A 77 1.98 8.57 -13.75
CA GLU A 77 0.89 7.83 -13.10
C GLU A 77 -0.39 8.66 -12.89
N SER A 78 -0.47 9.87 -13.45
CA SER A 78 -1.56 10.83 -13.20
C SER A 78 -2.95 10.26 -13.50
N TRP A 79 -3.09 9.47 -14.53
CA TRP A 79 -4.36 8.87 -14.99
C TRP A 79 -4.67 7.53 -14.33
N SER A 80 -3.69 6.87 -13.74
CA SER A 80 -3.88 5.58 -13.09
C SER A 80 -4.61 5.73 -11.75
N LYS A 81 -5.55 4.81 -11.48
CA LYS A 81 -6.28 4.69 -10.21
C LYS A 81 -5.72 3.56 -9.33
N HIS A 82 -4.61 2.97 -9.73
CA HIS A 82 -4.01 1.89 -8.97
C HIS A 82 -3.55 2.39 -7.58
N PRO A 83 -3.69 1.61 -6.50
CA PRO A 83 -3.28 2.04 -5.15
C PRO A 83 -1.82 2.52 -5.05
N ILE A 84 -0.91 1.90 -5.81
CA ILE A 84 0.49 2.32 -5.92
C ILE A 84 0.59 3.72 -6.52
N SER A 85 -0.12 3.98 -7.62
CA SER A 85 -0.14 5.28 -8.29
C SER A 85 -0.70 6.38 -7.38
N LEU A 86 -1.74 6.05 -6.60
CA LEU A 86 -2.29 6.97 -5.60
C LEU A 86 -1.27 7.30 -4.50
N SER A 87 -0.46 6.32 -4.09
CA SER A 87 0.59 6.55 -3.09
C SER A 87 1.72 7.45 -3.61
N ILE A 88 2.09 7.31 -4.88
CA ILE A 88 3.09 8.18 -5.54
C ILE A 88 2.55 9.60 -5.65
N LYS A 89 1.29 9.76 -6.09
CA LYS A 89 0.63 11.07 -6.14
C LYS A 89 0.53 11.74 -4.77
N ALA A 90 0.23 10.98 -3.73
CA ALA A 90 0.21 11.48 -2.36
C ALA A 90 1.60 11.89 -1.86
N ALA A 91 2.65 11.16 -2.24
CA ALA A 91 4.04 11.51 -1.90
C ALA A 91 4.52 12.79 -2.60
N TYR A 92 4.04 13.05 -3.83
CA TYR A 92 4.31 14.30 -4.53
C TYR A 92 3.70 15.51 -3.80
N GLY A 93 2.50 15.36 -3.23
CA GLY A 93 1.87 16.35 -2.33
C GLY A 93 1.50 17.69 -2.98
N LYS A 94 1.69 17.83 -4.28
CA LYS A 94 1.33 19.02 -5.06
C LYS A 94 0.21 18.68 -6.03
N GLU A 95 -0.49 19.69 -6.53
CA GLU A 95 -1.49 19.52 -7.58
C GLU A 95 -0.81 19.02 -8.87
N ILE A 96 -1.39 17.97 -9.47
CA ILE A 96 -0.84 17.37 -10.68
C ILE A 96 -1.41 18.11 -11.88
N ASP A 97 -0.58 18.85 -12.57
CA ASP A 97 -0.94 19.48 -13.82
C ASP A 97 -0.94 18.45 -14.96
N THR A 98 -2.12 17.91 -15.24
CA THR A 98 -2.31 16.91 -16.28
C THR A 98 -2.11 17.49 -17.70
N SER A 99 -2.09 18.81 -17.89
CA SER A 99 -1.82 19.43 -19.19
C SER A 99 -0.39 19.21 -19.68
N ARG A 100 0.53 18.94 -18.76
CA ARG A 100 1.93 18.59 -19.05
C ARG A 100 2.13 17.16 -19.52
N VAL A 101 1.07 16.33 -19.42
CA VAL A 101 1.14 14.89 -19.67
C VAL A 101 0.37 14.54 -20.94
N THR A 102 1.05 13.91 -21.88
CA THR A 102 0.49 13.45 -23.14
C THR A 102 0.91 11.99 -23.40
N ASP A 103 0.26 11.34 -24.36
CA ASP A 103 0.60 9.99 -24.82
C ASP A 103 0.72 8.96 -23.69
N VAL A 104 -0.25 8.96 -22.76
CA VAL A 104 -0.28 8.01 -21.65
C VAL A 104 -0.72 6.64 -22.14
N GLU A 105 0.12 5.64 -21.94
CA GLU A 105 -0.16 4.26 -22.27
C GLU A 105 0.06 3.38 -21.02
N GLU A 106 -0.99 2.75 -20.54
CA GLU A 106 -0.92 1.79 -19.44
C GLU A 106 -0.65 0.39 -20.02
N LEU A 107 0.54 -0.12 -19.72
CA LEU A 107 0.95 -1.47 -20.13
C LEU A 107 0.50 -2.45 -19.05
N GLY A 108 -0.53 -3.24 -19.31
CA GLY A 108 -1.10 -4.18 -18.35
C GLY A 108 -0.03 -5.09 -17.70
N GLY A 109 0.32 -4.80 -16.45
CA GLY A 109 1.31 -5.51 -15.65
C GLY A 109 2.72 -4.89 -15.55
N PRO A 110 3.39 -4.42 -16.62
CA PRO A 110 4.72 -3.80 -16.51
C PRO A 110 4.74 -2.40 -15.91
N GLY A 111 3.74 -1.56 -16.18
CA GLY A 111 3.69 -0.17 -15.71
C GLY A 111 3.08 0.78 -16.73
N VAL A 112 3.43 2.06 -16.64
CA VAL A 112 2.89 3.15 -17.43
C VAL A 112 4.01 3.87 -18.19
N THR A 113 3.73 4.28 -19.41
CA THR A 113 4.56 5.19 -20.18
C THR A 113 3.75 6.43 -20.53
N ALA A 114 4.40 7.59 -20.48
CA ALA A 114 3.77 8.87 -20.79
C ALA A 114 4.83 9.84 -21.34
N LYS A 115 4.38 10.94 -21.95
CA LYS A 115 5.24 12.08 -22.22
C LYS A 115 4.94 13.20 -21.26
N VAL A 116 5.94 13.62 -20.52
CA VAL A 116 5.88 14.73 -19.56
C VAL A 116 6.74 15.87 -20.11
N ASP A 117 6.13 17.02 -20.36
CA ASP A 117 6.79 18.17 -21.00
C ASP A 117 7.52 17.79 -22.30
N GLY A 118 6.93 16.89 -23.09
CA GLY A 118 7.49 16.39 -24.34
C GLY A 118 8.59 15.34 -24.18
N LYS A 119 9.01 14.99 -22.96
CA LYS A 119 10.01 13.95 -22.69
C LYS A 119 9.34 12.63 -22.37
N PRO A 120 9.80 11.51 -22.93
CA PRO A 120 9.27 10.19 -22.57
C PRO A 120 9.63 9.85 -21.13
N VAL A 121 8.62 9.50 -20.32
CA VAL A 121 8.74 9.03 -18.95
C VAL A 121 8.08 7.67 -18.84
N ALA A 122 8.74 6.74 -18.18
CA ALA A 122 8.20 5.43 -17.90
C ALA A 122 8.29 5.15 -16.39
N ALA A 123 7.22 4.64 -15.80
CA ALA A 123 7.17 4.23 -14.41
C ALA A 123 6.61 2.79 -14.32
N GLY A 124 7.32 1.88 -13.65
CA GLY A 124 6.88 0.50 -13.55
C GLY A 124 7.90 -0.46 -12.95
N ASN A 125 7.69 -1.75 -13.18
CA ASN A 125 8.56 -2.79 -12.65
C ASN A 125 9.85 -2.97 -13.50
N ALA A 126 10.76 -3.83 -13.04
CA ALA A 126 12.01 -4.12 -13.75
C ALA A 126 11.80 -4.62 -15.18
N ARG A 127 10.69 -5.35 -15.45
CA ARG A 127 10.37 -5.82 -16.81
C ARG A 127 10.09 -4.68 -17.79
N LEU A 128 9.53 -3.57 -17.31
CA LEU A 128 9.36 -2.37 -18.12
C LEU A 128 10.71 -1.78 -18.51
N MET A 129 11.63 -1.68 -17.54
CA MET A 129 12.99 -1.18 -17.79
C MET A 129 13.73 -2.07 -18.80
N GLU A 130 13.65 -3.37 -18.68
CA GLU A 130 14.23 -4.34 -19.63
C GLU A 130 13.67 -4.14 -21.05
N ARG A 131 12.36 -3.93 -21.20
CA ARG A 131 11.73 -3.64 -22.51
C ARG A 131 12.24 -2.34 -23.15
N LEU A 132 12.61 -1.37 -22.31
CA LEU A 132 13.20 -0.11 -22.76
C LEU A 132 14.73 -0.22 -22.98
N GLY A 133 15.32 -1.39 -22.76
CA GLY A 133 16.76 -1.61 -22.89
C GLY A 133 17.57 -1.02 -21.74
N LEU A 134 16.92 -0.73 -20.60
CA LEU A 134 17.53 -0.13 -19.42
C LEU A 134 17.80 -1.19 -18.35
N SER A 135 18.96 -1.12 -17.69
CA SER A 135 19.28 -1.95 -16.55
C SER A 135 18.71 -1.32 -15.28
N ALA A 136 17.80 -2.03 -14.62
CA ALA A 136 17.27 -1.64 -13.33
C ALA A 136 18.08 -2.34 -12.22
N PRO A 137 18.67 -1.61 -11.27
CA PRO A 137 19.39 -2.22 -10.16
C PRO A 137 18.42 -3.02 -9.28
N ALA A 138 18.89 -4.17 -8.79
CA ALA A 138 18.13 -4.95 -7.81
C ALA A 138 18.13 -4.20 -6.47
N VAL A 139 16.94 -3.93 -5.94
CA VAL A 139 16.75 -3.33 -4.62
C VAL A 139 16.44 -4.46 -3.63
N SER A 140 17.25 -4.56 -2.57
CA SER A 140 17.13 -5.60 -1.55
C SER A 140 16.14 -5.26 -0.44
N GLU A 141 15.52 -4.11 -0.49
CA GLU A 141 14.57 -3.63 0.52
C GLU A 141 13.19 -4.29 0.36
N THR A 142 12.51 -4.47 1.49
CA THR A 142 11.18 -5.10 1.50
C THR A 142 10.12 -4.10 1.03
N GLY A 143 9.47 -4.40 -0.08
CA GLY A 143 8.42 -3.54 -0.64
C GLY A 143 8.20 -3.77 -2.13
N THR A 144 7.31 -2.98 -2.70
CA THR A 144 7.13 -2.91 -4.15
C THR A 144 8.03 -1.81 -4.71
N VAL A 145 8.91 -2.17 -5.63
CA VAL A 145 9.82 -1.21 -6.28
C VAL A 145 9.17 -0.73 -7.58
N VAL A 146 9.06 0.58 -7.73
CA VAL A 146 8.67 1.24 -8.97
C VAL A 146 9.90 1.95 -9.54
N HIS A 147 10.40 1.44 -10.64
CA HIS A 147 11.51 2.05 -11.38
C HIS A 147 10.99 3.16 -12.29
N VAL A 148 11.77 4.21 -12.43
CA VAL A 148 11.43 5.36 -13.27
C VAL A 148 12.53 5.59 -14.29
N ALA A 149 12.13 5.83 -15.53
CA ALA A 149 13.02 6.26 -16.60
C ALA A 149 12.54 7.58 -17.18
N ILE A 150 13.46 8.49 -17.47
CA ILE A 150 13.19 9.80 -18.07
C ILE A 150 14.10 9.96 -19.28
N ASP A 151 13.52 10.34 -20.41
CA ASP A 151 14.24 10.59 -21.65
C ASP A 151 15.17 9.43 -22.08
N GLY A 152 14.65 8.19 -21.92
CA GLY A 152 15.38 6.97 -22.28
C GLY A 152 16.54 6.62 -21.35
N ARG A 153 16.64 7.24 -20.18
CA ARG A 153 17.67 6.96 -19.16
C ARG A 153 17.02 6.54 -17.85
N TYR A 154 17.65 5.63 -17.14
CA TYR A 154 17.23 5.25 -15.82
C TYR A 154 17.37 6.43 -14.85
N ALA A 155 16.25 6.82 -14.24
CA ALA A 155 16.17 7.98 -13.36
C ALA A 155 16.22 7.63 -11.87
N GLY A 156 15.91 6.38 -11.52
CA GLY A 156 15.88 5.94 -10.13
C GLY A 156 14.71 5.00 -9.83
N CYS A 157 14.46 4.76 -8.56
CA CYS A 157 13.32 3.97 -8.14
C CYS A 157 12.66 4.53 -6.87
N LEU A 158 11.38 4.21 -6.72
CA LEU A 158 10.57 4.47 -5.56
C LEU A 158 10.27 3.16 -4.85
N LEU A 159 10.48 3.10 -3.54
CA LEU A 159 10.08 1.98 -2.71
C LEU A 159 8.72 2.26 -2.10
N ILE A 160 7.79 1.34 -2.27
CA ILE A 160 6.43 1.45 -1.79
C ILE A 160 6.13 0.28 -0.87
N ALA A 161 5.76 0.58 0.36
CA ALA A 161 5.36 -0.42 1.33
C ALA A 161 3.87 -0.28 1.68
N CYS A 162 3.25 -1.42 1.95
CA CYS A 162 1.93 -1.45 2.56
C CYS A 162 2.09 -1.28 4.06
N LEU A 163 1.44 -0.27 4.64
CA LEU A 163 1.48 -0.06 6.07
C LEU A 163 0.78 -1.21 6.80
N LEU A 164 1.50 -1.86 7.71
CA LEU A 164 0.93 -2.81 8.64
C LEU A 164 0.04 -2.07 9.66
N TYR A 165 -1.03 -2.73 10.09
CA TYR A 165 -1.80 -2.28 11.23
C TYR A 165 -0.95 -2.52 12.49
N THR A 166 -0.16 -1.52 12.90
CA THR A 166 0.41 -1.50 14.24
C THR A 166 -0.64 -0.89 15.14
N SER A 167 -1.29 -1.70 15.97
CA SER A 167 -2.13 -1.14 17.03
C SER A 167 -1.20 -0.46 18.04
N ASP A 168 -1.41 0.82 18.31
CA ASP A 168 -0.73 1.56 19.39
C ASP A 168 -0.94 0.95 20.79
N ALA A 169 -1.76 -0.09 20.90
CA ALA A 169 -2.03 -0.80 22.15
C ALA A 169 -0.84 -1.56 22.75
N ALA A 170 0.28 -1.68 22.03
CA ALA A 170 1.47 -2.34 22.57
C ALA A 170 2.43 -1.38 23.30
N ASP A 171 2.34 -0.06 23.05
CA ASP A 171 3.26 0.92 23.62
C ASP A 171 2.84 1.46 25.00
N GLU A 172 1.56 1.30 25.37
CA GLU A 172 1.07 1.77 26.69
C GLU A 172 1.36 0.82 27.85
N ARG A 173 1.95 -0.36 27.64
CA ARG A 173 2.26 -1.32 28.70
C ARG A 173 3.67 -1.26 29.24
N SER A 174 4.50 -0.33 28.82
CA SER A 174 5.86 -0.18 29.36
C SER A 174 6.03 0.98 30.35
N SER A 175 4.93 1.50 30.91
CA SER A 175 4.95 2.54 31.94
C SER A 175 4.13 2.12 33.16
N VAL A 176 4.58 1.07 33.86
CA VAL A 176 4.26 0.83 35.29
C VAL A 176 5.46 0.16 35.94
#